data_b2bb8dcce0449ca61fec9963d4d59917
#
_entry.id   b2bb8dcce0449ca61fec9963d4d59917
#
_cell.length_a   1.000
_cell.length_b   1.000
_cell.length_c   1.000
_cell.angle_alpha   90.00
_cell.angle_beta   90.00
_cell.angle_gamma   90.00
#
_symmetry.space_group_name_H-M   'P 1'
#
loop_
_entity.id
_entity.type
_entity.pdbx_description
1 polymer ?
#
loop_
_entity_poly.entity_id
_entity_poly.type
_entity_poly.pdbx_seq_one_letter_code
_entity_poly.pdbx_strand_id
1 'polypeptide(L)'
;VKGVTNLNDAKEIIENDFSSVCNGGYLVVPARVLNAACYGVPQGRERVIFYGFKKSELTDEAKKQLSAKVISSEYDPYPIPTHYLSKKFCNENEIHYVNVKQAFYGLEEPKQSLDISQQKFSKAKFMGKHCQGQQEVKLEGIGPTIRSEHHGNIEFRRLSKEHGGIYIKELEEGNEERRLTVRECARIQTFPDDYEFIIPKKDGNSSVSASEAYKIIGNAVPPLLAFNIARRLQDNWTMYFGG
;
A
#
# COMPACT_ATOMS: atom_id res chain seq x y z
N VAL A 1 -20.20 12.57 -6.08
CA VAL A 1 -21.34 12.88 -5.19
C VAL A 1 -21.45 14.40 -5.16
N LYS A 2 -22.59 14.97 -5.63
CA LYS A 2 -22.84 16.43 -5.57
C LYS A 2 -22.96 16.83 -4.08
N GLY A 3 -22.12 17.77 -3.64
CA GLY A 3 -22.17 18.32 -2.28
C GLY A 3 -21.00 17.96 -1.37
N VAL A 4 -20.08 17.09 -1.79
CA VAL A 4 -18.84 16.83 -1.03
C VAL A 4 -17.84 17.94 -1.36
N THR A 5 -17.57 18.82 -0.41
CA THR A 5 -16.66 19.96 -0.59
C THR A 5 -15.29 19.72 0.05
N ASN A 6 -15.21 18.79 0.99
CA ASN A 6 -13.98 18.44 1.68
C ASN A 6 -13.99 16.96 2.18
N LEU A 7 -12.86 16.49 2.71
CA LEU A 7 -12.69 15.12 3.17
C LEU A 7 -13.56 14.79 4.41
N ASN A 8 -13.85 15.78 5.26
CA ASN A 8 -14.69 15.58 6.45
C ASN A 8 -16.14 15.33 6.05
N ASP A 9 -16.67 16.06 5.05
CA ASP A 9 -18.02 15.82 4.53
C ASP A 9 -18.16 14.40 3.97
N ALA A 10 -17.15 13.91 3.23
CA ALA A 10 -17.13 12.55 2.70
C ALA A 10 -17.15 11.50 3.82
N LYS A 11 -16.39 11.73 4.88
CA LYS A 11 -16.34 10.85 6.06
C LYS A 11 -17.70 10.78 6.75
N GLU A 12 -18.32 11.93 7.03
CA GLU A 12 -19.64 11.99 7.68
C GLU A 12 -20.74 11.31 6.85
N ILE A 13 -20.73 11.51 5.53
CA ILE A 13 -21.68 10.85 4.62
C ILE A 13 -21.51 9.33 4.71
N ILE A 14 -20.28 8.81 4.62
CA ILE A 14 -20.01 7.37 4.70
C ILE A 14 -20.48 6.81 6.05
N GLU A 15 -20.14 7.46 7.16
CA GLU A 15 -20.51 7.03 8.50
C GLU A 15 -22.04 7.00 8.67
N ASN A 16 -22.75 8.02 8.18
CA ASN A 16 -24.21 8.12 8.24
C ASN A 16 -24.88 7.06 7.35
N ASP A 17 -24.43 6.89 6.11
CA ASP A 17 -24.99 5.90 5.19
C ASP A 17 -24.88 4.49 5.77
N PHE A 18 -23.70 4.11 6.26
CA PHE A 18 -23.50 2.80 6.88
C PHE A 18 -24.31 2.62 8.17
N SER A 19 -24.52 3.66 8.96
CA SER A 19 -25.32 3.57 10.19
C SER A 19 -26.79 3.29 9.92
N SER A 20 -27.29 3.64 8.73
CA SER A 20 -28.69 3.51 8.31
C SER A 20 -28.98 2.31 7.40
N VAL A 21 -27.95 1.66 6.85
CA VAL A 21 -28.09 0.50 5.95
C VAL A 21 -28.55 -0.74 6.73
N CYS A 22 -29.46 -1.52 6.14
CA CYS A 22 -30.02 -2.76 6.68
C CYS A 22 -30.90 -2.59 7.96
N ASN A 23 -31.71 -3.61 8.29
CA ASN A 23 -32.50 -3.63 9.51
C ASN A 23 -31.58 -3.63 10.74
N GLY A 24 -31.60 -2.53 11.51
CA GLY A 24 -30.74 -2.33 12.69
C GLY A 24 -29.42 -1.61 12.42
N GLY A 25 -28.98 -1.49 11.17
CA GLY A 25 -27.80 -0.73 10.75
C GLY A 25 -26.47 -1.29 11.23
N TYR A 26 -25.43 -0.53 10.91
CA TYR A 26 -24.07 -0.81 11.37
C TYR A 26 -23.67 0.16 12.50
N LEU A 27 -22.90 -0.32 13.44
CA LEU A 27 -22.14 0.52 14.36
C LEU A 27 -20.85 0.87 13.63
N VAL A 28 -20.68 2.15 13.29
CA VAL A 28 -19.48 2.63 12.58
C VAL A 28 -18.51 3.20 13.60
N VAL A 29 -17.31 2.64 13.63
CA VAL A 29 -16.21 3.14 14.48
C VAL A 29 -15.58 4.36 13.80
N PRO A 30 -15.20 5.41 14.56
CA PRO A 30 -14.56 6.59 13.98
C PRO A 30 -13.40 6.24 13.05
N ALA A 31 -13.44 6.71 11.81
CA ALA A 31 -12.44 6.39 10.79
C ALA A 31 -11.06 6.90 11.18
N ARG A 32 -10.01 6.11 10.85
CA ARG A 32 -8.61 6.48 11.06
C ARG A 32 -7.81 6.41 9.77
N VAL A 33 -6.82 7.29 9.67
CA VAL A 33 -5.80 7.21 8.63
C VAL A 33 -4.72 6.25 9.08
N LEU A 34 -4.49 5.19 8.30
CA LEU A 34 -3.38 4.26 8.52
C LEU A 34 -2.31 4.50 7.46
N ASN A 35 -1.04 4.62 7.90
CA ASN A 35 0.10 4.65 7.00
C ASN A 35 0.66 3.23 6.87
N ALA A 36 0.69 2.69 5.65
CA ALA A 36 1.12 1.32 5.38
C ALA A 36 2.54 1.04 5.89
N ALA A 37 3.44 2.04 5.87
CA ALA A 37 4.80 1.88 6.36
C ALA A 37 4.88 1.56 7.86
N CYS A 38 3.87 1.93 8.66
CA CYS A 38 3.77 1.58 10.07
C CYS A 38 3.44 0.09 10.30
N TYR A 39 3.18 -0.66 9.24
CA TYR A 39 2.82 -2.08 9.26
C TYR A 39 3.77 -2.96 8.43
N GLY A 40 5.00 -2.50 8.21
CA GLY A 40 6.04 -3.24 7.51
C GLY A 40 5.96 -3.17 5.98
N VAL A 41 5.07 -2.35 5.43
CA VAL A 41 5.02 -2.10 3.98
C VAL A 41 6.10 -1.09 3.60
N PRO A 42 7.02 -1.39 2.65
CA PRO A 42 8.09 -0.47 2.24
C PRO A 42 7.58 0.70 1.39
N GLN A 43 6.45 1.30 1.79
CA GLN A 43 5.74 2.34 1.03
C GLN A 43 5.06 3.35 1.96
N GLY A 44 5.28 4.63 1.70
CA GLY A 44 4.54 5.72 2.32
C GLY A 44 3.14 5.85 1.68
N ARG A 45 2.16 5.09 2.18
CA ARG A 45 0.80 5.04 1.66
C ARG A 45 -0.21 5.21 2.78
N GLU A 46 -0.87 6.35 2.80
CA GLU A 46 -1.94 6.62 3.74
C GLU A 46 -3.31 6.26 3.16
N ARG A 47 -4.13 5.60 3.98
CA ARG A 47 -5.52 5.26 3.63
C ARG A 47 -6.42 5.48 4.81
N VAL A 48 -7.58 6.07 4.54
CA VAL A 48 -8.67 6.16 5.52
C VAL A 48 -9.33 4.79 5.60
N ILE A 49 -9.41 4.23 6.80
CA ILE A 49 -10.05 2.95 7.06
C ILE A 49 -11.30 3.18 7.89
N PHE A 50 -12.39 2.57 7.46
CA PHE A 50 -13.68 2.56 8.14
C PHE A 50 -13.98 1.15 8.63
N TYR A 51 -14.43 1.02 9.87
CA TYR A 51 -15.00 -0.23 10.38
C TYR A 51 -16.50 -0.05 10.66
N GLY A 52 -17.28 -0.91 10.06
CA GLY A 52 -18.72 -1.00 10.31
C GLY A 52 -19.07 -2.41 10.79
N PHE A 53 -19.56 -2.51 12.01
CA PHE A 53 -20.01 -3.77 12.61
C PHE A 53 -21.52 -3.87 12.54
N LYS A 54 -22.06 -4.98 12.01
CA LYS A 54 -23.50 -5.22 11.98
C LYS A 54 -24.01 -5.34 13.41
N LYS A 55 -24.87 -4.42 13.83
CA LYS A 55 -25.33 -4.30 15.23
C LYS A 55 -25.97 -5.56 15.77
N SER A 56 -26.70 -6.31 14.90
CA SER A 56 -27.37 -7.56 15.31
C SER A 56 -26.40 -8.68 15.68
N GLU A 57 -25.16 -8.64 15.19
CA GLU A 57 -24.16 -9.68 15.40
C GLU A 57 -23.24 -9.38 16.60
N LEU A 58 -23.21 -8.13 17.08
CA LEU A 58 -22.37 -7.73 18.19
C LEU A 58 -22.93 -8.20 19.53
N THR A 59 -22.04 -8.57 20.44
CA THR A 59 -22.37 -8.73 21.87
C THR A 59 -22.79 -7.38 22.47
N ASP A 60 -23.57 -7.40 23.55
CA ASP A 60 -24.00 -6.15 24.19
C ASP A 60 -22.83 -5.36 24.78
N GLU A 61 -21.81 -6.07 25.30
CA GLU A 61 -20.61 -5.41 25.78
C GLU A 61 -19.82 -4.77 24.62
N ALA A 62 -19.67 -5.46 23.49
CA ALA A 62 -19.01 -4.90 22.30
C ALA A 62 -19.75 -3.65 21.80
N LYS A 63 -21.09 -3.66 21.74
CA LYS A 63 -21.90 -2.47 21.38
C LYS A 63 -21.57 -1.29 22.30
N LYS A 64 -21.53 -1.53 23.61
CA LYS A 64 -21.24 -0.51 24.62
C LYS A 64 -19.82 0.05 24.45
N GLN A 65 -18.83 -0.82 24.33
CA GLN A 65 -17.42 -0.44 24.23
C GLN A 65 -17.10 0.30 22.92
N LEU A 66 -17.60 -0.21 21.78
CA LEU A 66 -17.39 0.41 20.45
C LEU A 66 -18.16 1.72 20.27
N SER A 67 -19.22 1.95 21.05
CA SER A 67 -19.99 3.22 21.07
C SER A 67 -19.43 4.24 22.06
N ALA A 68 -18.44 3.89 22.87
CA ALA A 68 -17.85 4.78 23.85
C ALA A 68 -17.11 5.94 23.17
N LYS A 69 -17.09 7.11 23.80
CA LYS A 69 -16.34 8.29 23.32
C LYS A 69 -14.85 7.99 23.13
N VAL A 70 -14.30 7.14 23.99
CA VAL A 70 -12.94 6.60 23.88
C VAL A 70 -13.07 5.08 23.94
N ILE A 71 -12.75 4.42 22.84
CA ILE A 71 -12.76 2.96 22.74
C ILE A 71 -11.53 2.45 23.52
N SER A 72 -11.71 1.47 24.40
CA SER A 72 -10.60 0.85 25.12
C SER A 72 -9.67 0.14 24.14
N SER A 73 -8.38 0.07 24.45
CA SER A 73 -7.36 -0.57 23.58
C SER A 73 -7.67 -2.03 23.26
N GLU A 74 -8.38 -2.71 24.14
CA GLU A 74 -8.81 -4.09 23.99
C GLU A 74 -9.87 -4.22 22.88
N TYR A 75 -10.88 -3.32 22.86
CA TYR A 75 -11.96 -3.30 21.87
C TYR A 75 -11.64 -2.48 20.61
N ASP A 76 -10.49 -1.80 20.56
CA ASP A 76 -10.10 -1.01 19.39
C ASP A 76 -9.83 -1.93 18.18
N PRO A 77 -10.61 -1.83 17.07
CA PRO A 77 -10.44 -2.72 15.91
C PRO A 77 -9.23 -2.37 15.05
N TYR A 78 -8.61 -1.21 15.27
CA TYR A 78 -7.46 -0.80 14.47
C TYR A 78 -6.21 -1.56 14.87
N PRO A 79 -5.41 -2.03 13.89
CA PRO A 79 -4.16 -2.73 14.18
C PRO A 79 -3.16 -1.79 14.89
N ILE A 80 -2.40 -2.38 15.80
CA ILE A 80 -1.33 -1.66 16.48
C ILE A 80 -0.14 -1.54 15.50
N PRO A 81 0.46 -0.36 15.34
CA PRO A 81 1.65 -0.20 14.52
C PRO A 81 2.79 -1.12 14.97
N THR A 82 3.44 -1.76 14.02
CA THR A 82 4.57 -2.68 14.25
C THR A 82 5.91 -2.08 13.84
N HIS A 83 5.89 -1.01 13.05
CA HIS A 83 7.07 -0.32 12.53
C HIS A 83 6.94 1.19 12.71
N TYR A 84 8.06 1.85 12.87
CA TYR A 84 8.13 3.28 13.17
C TYR A 84 8.91 4.05 12.11
N LEU A 85 8.39 5.22 11.72
CA LEU A 85 8.93 6.04 10.64
C LEU A 85 10.12 6.89 11.06
N SER A 86 10.31 7.11 12.36
CA SER A 86 11.36 7.99 12.88
C SER A 86 11.96 7.43 14.15
N LYS A 87 13.29 7.41 14.22
CA LYS A 87 14.05 7.07 15.43
C LYS A 87 13.71 7.97 16.63
N LYS A 88 13.15 9.17 16.39
CA LYS A 88 12.82 10.14 17.44
C LYS A 88 11.62 9.72 18.29
N PHE A 89 10.82 8.77 17.83
CA PHE A 89 9.62 8.25 18.50
C PHE A 89 9.72 6.74 18.79
N CYS A 90 10.88 6.13 18.53
CA CYS A 90 11.10 4.71 18.77
C CYS A 90 11.77 4.49 20.13
N ASN A 91 11.23 3.58 20.94
CA ASN A 91 11.96 2.97 22.04
C ASN A 91 12.98 1.96 21.49
N GLU A 92 13.98 1.57 22.25
CA GLU A 92 15.08 0.70 21.82
C GLU A 92 14.64 -0.67 21.26
N ASN A 93 13.38 -1.06 21.49
CA ASN A 93 12.79 -2.34 21.06
C ASN A 93 11.87 -2.23 19.82
N GLU A 94 11.77 -1.06 19.19
CA GLU A 94 10.83 -0.83 18.09
C GLU A 94 11.49 -1.08 16.73
N ILE A 95 10.77 -1.78 15.83
CA ILE A 95 11.26 -2.12 14.49
C ILE A 95 11.18 -0.88 13.59
N HIS A 96 12.31 -0.52 12.99
CA HIS A 96 12.33 0.56 12.00
C HIS A 96 11.57 0.15 10.72
N TYR A 97 11.09 1.12 9.93
CA TYR A 97 10.40 0.85 8.68
C TYR A 97 11.24 -0.02 7.72
N VAL A 98 10.56 -0.79 6.89
CA VAL A 98 11.19 -1.54 5.81
C VAL A 98 11.50 -0.58 4.65
N ASN A 99 12.75 -0.56 4.19
CA ASN A 99 13.18 0.30 3.09
C ASN A 99 13.08 -0.40 1.73
N VAL A 100 13.21 0.38 0.64
CA VAL A 100 13.11 -0.15 -0.73
C VAL A 100 14.22 -1.16 -1.04
N LYS A 101 15.43 -0.97 -0.51
CA LYS A 101 16.54 -1.90 -0.68
C LYS A 101 16.23 -3.28 -0.11
N GLN A 102 15.61 -3.33 1.06
CA GLN A 102 15.14 -4.58 1.66
C GLN A 102 14.05 -5.24 0.80
N ALA A 103 13.11 -4.44 0.28
CA ALA A 103 12.07 -4.94 -0.62
C ALA A 103 12.64 -5.52 -1.92
N PHE A 104 13.74 -4.97 -2.43
CA PHE A 104 14.38 -5.41 -3.67
C PHE A 104 15.44 -6.49 -3.47
N TYR A 105 15.67 -6.92 -2.23
CA TYR A 105 16.66 -7.95 -1.94
C TYR A 105 16.40 -9.22 -2.78
N GLY A 106 17.44 -9.72 -3.45
CA GLY A 106 17.39 -10.90 -4.29
C GLY A 106 16.71 -10.72 -5.66
N LEU A 107 16.24 -9.51 -6.02
CA LEU A 107 15.80 -9.24 -7.39
C LEU A 107 17.00 -9.07 -8.32
N GLU A 108 16.95 -9.80 -9.42
CA GLU A 108 17.89 -9.64 -10.54
C GLU A 108 17.50 -8.45 -11.42
N GLU A 109 18.45 -7.95 -12.22
CA GLU A 109 18.12 -6.97 -13.26
C GLU A 109 17.19 -7.58 -14.32
N PRO A 110 16.32 -6.77 -14.96
CA PRO A 110 15.29 -7.28 -15.89
C PRO A 110 15.79 -8.20 -16.99
N LYS A 111 17.02 -7.97 -17.50
CA LYS A 111 17.63 -8.78 -18.57
C LYS A 111 18.10 -10.16 -18.10
N GLN A 112 18.32 -10.34 -16.81
CA GLN A 112 18.86 -11.54 -16.19
C GLN A 112 17.77 -12.38 -15.53
N SER A 113 16.65 -11.75 -15.17
CA SER A 113 15.57 -12.38 -14.44
C SER A 113 14.72 -13.30 -15.32
N LEU A 114 14.32 -14.44 -14.76
CA LEU A 114 13.32 -15.33 -15.35
C LEU A 114 11.87 -14.90 -15.04
N ASP A 115 11.68 -14.02 -14.06
CA ASP A 115 10.35 -13.47 -13.73
C ASP A 115 9.91 -12.46 -14.78
N ILE A 116 8.84 -12.76 -15.50
CA ILE A 116 8.29 -11.89 -16.55
C ILE A 116 7.87 -10.53 -15.97
N SER A 117 7.34 -10.49 -14.75
CA SER A 117 6.99 -9.24 -14.08
C SER A 117 8.23 -8.39 -13.77
N GLN A 118 9.40 -9.02 -13.54
CA GLN A 118 10.67 -8.30 -13.37
C GLN A 118 11.25 -7.83 -14.72
N GLN A 119 10.99 -8.54 -15.81
CA GLN A 119 11.41 -8.14 -17.16
C GLN A 119 10.63 -6.94 -17.72
N LYS A 120 9.42 -6.70 -17.22
CA LYS A 120 8.51 -5.68 -17.76
C LYS A 120 8.51 -4.39 -16.95
N PHE A 121 8.74 -3.29 -17.65
CA PHE A 121 8.67 -1.94 -17.10
C PHE A 121 8.27 -0.92 -18.16
N SER A 122 7.78 0.25 -17.72
CA SER A 122 7.41 1.35 -18.61
C SER A 122 8.65 1.91 -19.31
N LYS A 123 8.53 2.10 -20.63
CA LYS A 123 9.56 2.73 -21.46
C LYS A 123 9.38 4.26 -21.57
N ALA A 124 8.43 4.84 -20.80
CA ALA A 124 8.22 6.28 -20.77
C ALA A 124 9.50 7.00 -20.29
N LYS A 125 9.97 7.93 -21.10
CA LYS A 125 11.19 8.70 -20.86
C LYS A 125 11.00 9.71 -19.71
N PHE A 126 12.10 10.24 -19.22
CA PHE A 126 12.10 11.36 -18.29
C PHE A 126 11.54 12.61 -18.98
N MET A 127 10.59 13.29 -18.31
CA MET A 127 9.90 14.47 -18.84
C MET A 127 10.13 15.74 -17.99
N GLY A 128 11.06 15.68 -17.05
CA GLY A 128 11.35 16.79 -16.15
C GLY A 128 10.67 16.67 -14.78
N LYS A 129 11.29 17.25 -13.75
CA LYS A 129 10.91 17.10 -12.34
C LYS A 129 9.54 17.71 -11.98
N HIS A 130 8.94 18.50 -12.88
CA HIS A 130 7.61 19.08 -12.70
C HIS A 130 6.46 18.07 -12.89
N CYS A 131 6.73 16.92 -13.50
CA CYS A 131 5.74 15.88 -13.71
C CYS A 131 5.81 14.83 -12.59
N GLN A 132 4.70 14.12 -12.37
CA GLN A 132 4.65 13.00 -11.43
C GLN A 132 5.47 11.80 -11.94
N GLY A 133 5.98 10.98 -11.02
CA GLY A 133 6.77 9.80 -11.36
C GLY A 133 8.13 10.08 -12.01
N GLN A 134 8.64 11.31 -11.90
CA GLN A 134 9.89 11.74 -12.50
C GLN A 134 11.04 11.81 -11.46
N GLN A 135 10.97 10.99 -10.43
CA GLN A 135 11.98 10.90 -9.38
C GLN A 135 12.61 9.52 -9.35
N GLU A 136 13.88 9.47 -8.97
CA GLU A 136 14.57 8.23 -8.66
C GLU A 136 14.20 7.77 -7.25
N VAL A 137 13.91 6.48 -7.09
CA VAL A 137 13.55 5.90 -5.80
C VAL A 137 14.79 5.84 -4.89
N LYS A 138 14.66 6.33 -3.66
CA LYS A 138 15.71 6.21 -2.64
C LYS A 138 15.69 4.81 -2.03
N LEU A 139 16.74 4.02 -2.30
CA LEU A 139 16.81 2.63 -1.83
C LEU A 139 16.81 2.51 -0.31
N GLU A 140 17.49 3.39 0.40
CA GLU A 140 17.58 3.39 1.87
C GLU A 140 16.37 4.09 2.52
N GLY A 141 15.39 4.52 1.73
CA GLY A 141 14.19 5.21 2.19
C GLY A 141 12.93 4.37 2.05
N ILE A 142 11.81 4.95 2.50
CA ILE A 142 10.49 4.42 2.24
C ILE A 142 10.14 4.65 0.77
N GLY A 143 9.59 3.63 0.13
CA GLY A 143 9.16 3.69 -1.26
C GLY A 143 8.01 4.67 -1.51
N PRO A 144 7.87 5.11 -2.75
CA PRO A 144 6.76 5.99 -3.15
C PRO A 144 5.43 5.25 -3.15
N THR A 145 4.34 6.00 -3.06
CA THR A 145 3.00 5.42 -3.29
C THR A 145 2.87 4.96 -4.74
N ILE A 146 2.73 3.65 -4.95
CA ILE A 146 2.42 3.10 -6.27
C ILE A 146 1.01 3.54 -6.66
N ARG A 147 0.89 4.25 -7.77
CA ARG A 147 -0.35 4.84 -8.26
C ARG A 147 -0.96 4.01 -9.38
N SER A 148 -2.27 4.14 -9.53
CA SER A 148 -3.04 3.47 -10.60
C SER A 148 -3.07 4.24 -11.93
N GLU A 149 -2.05 5.03 -12.22
CA GLU A 149 -2.04 5.90 -13.40
C GLU A 149 -1.90 5.13 -14.72
N HIS A 150 -2.62 5.59 -15.74
CA HIS A 150 -2.72 4.93 -17.05
C HIS A 150 -1.47 5.07 -17.94
N HIS A 151 -0.55 5.98 -17.61
CA HIS A 151 0.52 6.37 -18.53
C HIS A 151 1.89 5.78 -18.21
N GLY A 152 1.97 4.85 -17.24
CA GLY A 152 3.24 4.25 -16.84
C GLY A 152 4.24 5.25 -16.24
N ASN A 153 3.75 6.37 -15.69
CA ASN A 153 4.55 7.37 -15.00
C ASN A 153 4.89 6.93 -13.57
N ILE A 154 5.39 5.72 -13.47
CA ILE A 154 5.94 5.20 -12.21
C ILE A 154 7.34 5.77 -12.01
N GLU A 155 7.79 5.87 -10.77
CA GLU A 155 9.12 6.38 -10.44
C GLU A 155 10.24 5.57 -11.10
N PHE A 156 11.41 6.23 -11.23
CA PHE A 156 12.59 5.59 -11.80
C PHE A 156 13.34 4.75 -10.76
N ARG A 157 13.79 3.57 -11.16
CA ARG A 157 14.75 2.80 -10.40
C ARG A 157 16.14 3.46 -10.46
N ARG A 158 16.51 3.95 -11.65
CA ARG A 158 17.72 4.72 -11.93
C ARG A 158 17.44 5.83 -12.93
N LEU A 159 18.01 7.00 -12.66
CA LEU A 159 18.08 8.12 -13.57
C LEU A 159 19.51 8.36 -14.01
N SER A 160 19.70 8.89 -15.22
CA SER A 160 20.99 9.38 -15.67
C SER A 160 21.46 10.58 -14.85
N LYS A 161 22.76 10.90 -14.90
CA LYS A 161 23.32 12.08 -14.25
C LYS A 161 22.64 13.38 -14.73
N GLU A 162 22.34 13.45 -16.03
CA GLU A 162 21.65 14.59 -16.65
C GLU A 162 20.24 14.81 -16.08
N HIS A 163 19.56 13.72 -15.70
CA HIS A 163 18.23 13.75 -15.11
C HIS A 163 18.28 13.85 -13.57
N GLY A 164 19.48 13.97 -12.98
CA GLY A 164 19.66 14.13 -11.53
C GLY A 164 19.63 12.81 -10.77
N GLY A 165 20.08 11.73 -11.40
CA GLY A 165 20.23 10.43 -10.77
C GLY A 165 21.27 10.40 -9.66
N ILE A 166 21.08 9.52 -8.68
CA ILE A 166 21.99 9.33 -7.53
C ILE A 166 22.74 8.00 -7.58
N TYR A 167 22.24 7.00 -8.33
CA TYR A 167 22.88 5.68 -8.47
C TYR A 167 23.74 5.58 -9.75
N ILE A 168 24.58 6.60 -9.98
CA ILE A 168 25.39 6.73 -11.20
C ILE A 168 26.38 5.56 -11.36
N LYS A 169 26.93 5.03 -10.27
CA LYS A 169 27.82 3.86 -10.30
C LYS A 169 27.16 2.64 -10.95
N GLU A 170 25.87 2.40 -10.66
CA GLU A 170 25.14 1.29 -11.28
C GLU A 170 25.02 1.47 -12.82
N LEU A 171 24.90 2.72 -13.30
CA LEU A 171 24.91 3.03 -14.75
C LEU A 171 26.29 2.80 -15.38
N GLU A 172 27.37 3.18 -14.67
CA GLU A 172 28.75 2.94 -15.10
C GLU A 172 29.09 1.44 -15.18
N GLU A 173 28.45 0.62 -14.36
CA GLU A 173 28.50 -0.83 -14.37
C GLU A 173 27.69 -1.47 -15.52
N GLY A 174 27.03 -0.68 -16.36
CA GLY A 174 26.28 -1.12 -17.54
C GLY A 174 24.81 -1.32 -17.34
N ASN A 175 24.26 -0.95 -16.18
CA ASN A 175 22.82 -0.93 -15.97
C ASN A 175 22.18 0.27 -16.69
N GLU A 176 20.89 0.14 -17.08
CA GLU A 176 20.22 1.18 -17.83
C GLU A 176 19.42 2.16 -16.94
N GLU A 177 19.26 3.39 -17.40
CA GLU A 177 18.24 4.30 -16.89
C GLU A 177 16.87 3.65 -17.16
N ARG A 178 16.11 3.42 -16.11
CA ARG A 178 14.81 2.77 -16.24
C ARG A 178 13.84 3.10 -15.10
N ARG A 179 12.58 2.95 -15.39
CA ARG A 179 11.52 2.96 -14.38
C ARG A 179 11.52 1.67 -13.57
N LEU A 180 10.82 1.70 -12.42
CA LEU A 180 10.56 0.49 -11.65
C LEU A 180 9.89 -0.57 -12.51
N THR A 181 10.26 -1.82 -12.30
CA THR A 181 9.59 -2.96 -12.94
C THR A 181 8.23 -3.23 -12.29
N VAL A 182 7.43 -4.08 -12.92
CA VAL A 182 6.16 -4.55 -12.33
C VAL A 182 6.42 -5.30 -11.03
N ARG A 183 7.46 -6.16 -10.97
CA ARG A 183 7.82 -6.91 -9.76
C ARG A 183 8.35 -5.98 -8.66
N GLU A 184 9.16 -5.00 -8.97
CA GLU A 184 9.63 -4.00 -8.00
C GLU A 184 8.45 -3.24 -7.39
N CYS A 185 7.47 -2.81 -8.19
CA CYS A 185 6.25 -2.19 -7.69
C CYS A 185 5.40 -3.14 -6.84
N ALA A 186 5.30 -4.41 -7.24
CA ALA A 186 4.58 -5.43 -6.50
C ALA A 186 5.19 -5.68 -5.11
N ARG A 187 6.53 -5.75 -5.02
CA ARG A 187 7.23 -5.91 -3.74
C ARG A 187 7.12 -4.67 -2.84
N ILE A 188 7.18 -3.46 -3.41
CA ILE A 188 6.88 -2.23 -2.65
C ILE A 188 5.46 -2.27 -2.08
N GLN A 189 4.51 -2.86 -2.79
CA GLN A 189 3.13 -3.04 -2.34
C GLN A 189 2.93 -4.29 -1.46
N THR A 190 3.99 -5.08 -1.24
CA THR A 190 3.98 -6.33 -0.47
C THR A 190 3.18 -7.48 -1.07
N PHE A 191 3.02 -7.52 -2.40
CA PHE A 191 2.54 -8.73 -3.06
C PHE A 191 3.60 -9.83 -2.97
N PRO A 192 3.20 -11.09 -2.77
CA PRO A 192 4.13 -12.22 -2.77
C PRO A 192 4.73 -12.45 -4.17
N ASP A 193 5.91 -13.07 -4.21
CA ASP A 193 6.65 -13.23 -5.46
C ASP A 193 6.03 -14.22 -6.44
N ASP A 194 5.22 -15.15 -5.95
CA ASP A 194 4.45 -16.10 -6.74
C ASP A 194 3.16 -15.51 -7.34
N TYR A 195 2.83 -14.25 -7.01
CA TYR A 195 1.69 -13.59 -7.64
C TYR A 195 2.01 -13.17 -9.07
N GLU A 196 1.32 -13.78 -10.03
CA GLU A 196 1.52 -13.56 -11.46
C GLU A 196 0.67 -12.39 -11.98
N PHE A 197 1.29 -11.22 -12.18
CA PHE A 197 0.63 -10.07 -12.83
C PHE A 197 0.61 -10.18 -14.35
N ILE A 198 1.65 -10.78 -14.92
CA ILE A 198 1.86 -10.88 -16.36
C ILE A 198 2.02 -12.35 -16.72
N ILE A 199 1.04 -12.87 -17.43
CA ILE A 199 1.04 -14.26 -17.89
C ILE A 199 1.37 -14.28 -19.38
N PRO A 200 2.36 -15.05 -19.83
CA PRO A 200 2.66 -15.18 -21.25
C PRO A 200 1.52 -15.88 -21.98
N LYS A 201 1.16 -15.37 -23.13
CA LYS A 201 0.22 -16.01 -24.05
C LYS A 201 0.94 -16.95 -25.03
N LYS A 202 0.21 -17.90 -25.61
CA LYS A 202 0.75 -18.84 -26.58
C LYS A 202 1.29 -18.18 -27.87
N ASP A 203 0.81 -16.99 -28.18
CA ASP A 203 1.24 -16.16 -29.33
C ASP A 203 2.50 -15.32 -29.07
N GLY A 204 3.15 -15.47 -27.91
CA GLY A 204 4.32 -14.70 -27.50
C GLY A 204 4.02 -13.32 -26.88
N ASN A 205 2.75 -12.92 -26.87
CA ASN A 205 2.31 -11.68 -26.20
C ASN A 205 2.13 -11.91 -24.69
N SER A 206 1.92 -10.81 -23.95
CA SER A 206 1.57 -10.87 -22.53
C SER A 206 0.07 -10.69 -22.32
N SER A 207 -0.46 -11.21 -21.21
CA SER A 207 -1.88 -11.05 -20.82
C SER A 207 -2.23 -9.58 -20.58
N VAL A 208 -1.29 -8.83 -19.95
CA VAL A 208 -1.43 -7.41 -19.65
C VAL A 208 -0.11 -6.67 -19.94
N SER A 209 -0.20 -5.40 -20.22
CA SER A 209 0.95 -4.50 -20.35
C SER A 209 1.52 -4.12 -18.96
N ALA A 210 2.75 -3.59 -18.92
CA ALA A 210 3.31 -3.05 -17.69
C ALA A 210 2.43 -1.94 -17.08
N SER A 211 1.84 -1.07 -17.90
CA SER A 211 0.95 -0.01 -17.43
C SER A 211 -0.33 -0.53 -16.79
N GLU A 212 -0.93 -1.59 -17.34
CA GLU A 212 -2.09 -2.24 -16.74
C GLU A 212 -1.73 -2.94 -15.42
N ALA A 213 -0.57 -3.61 -15.37
CA ALA A 213 -0.08 -4.22 -14.14
C ALA A 213 0.16 -3.18 -13.03
N TYR A 214 0.76 -2.02 -13.34
CA TYR A 214 0.91 -0.92 -12.38
C TYR A 214 -0.44 -0.42 -11.87
N LYS A 215 -1.45 -0.35 -12.75
CA LYS A 215 -2.80 0.04 -12.36
C LYS A 215 -3.43 -0.96 -11.39
N ILE A 216 -3.27 -2.25 -11.64
CA ILE A 216 -3.75 -3.30 -10.74
C ILE A 216 -3.07 -3.18 -9.37
N ILE A 217 -1.74 -3.10 -9.35
CA ILE A 217 -0.94 -2.95 -8.13
C ILE A 217 -1.34 -1.67 -7.38
N GLY A 218 -1.42 -0.54 -8.07
CA GLY A 218 -1.70 0.76 -7.47
C GLY A 218 -3.11 0.89 -6.88
N ASN A 219 -4.10 0.16 -7.42
CA ASN A 219 -5.46 0.12 -6.89
C ASN A 219 -5.61 -0.79 -5.66
N ALA A 220 -4.69 -1.71 -5.45
CA ALA A 220 -4.78 -2.66 -4.36
C ALA A 220 -4.49 -2.02 -3.00
N VAL A 221 -5.07 -2.59 -1.97
CA VAL A 221 -4.59 -2.42 -0.58
C VAL A 221 -3.34 -3.28 -0.44
N PRO A 222 -2.24 -2.76 0.15
CA PRO A 222 -1.06 -3.57 0.38
C PRO A 222 -1.41 -4.84 1.16
N PRO A 223 -1.08 -6.06 0.66
CA PRO A 223 -1.43 -7.31 1.32
C PRO A 223 -1.02 -7.38 2.79
N LEU A 224 0.16 -6.88 3.14
CA LEU A 224 0.62 -6.87 4.53
C LEU A 224 -0.18 -5.92 5.42
N LEU A 225 -0.63 -4.76 4.90
CA LEU A 225 -1.54 -3.88 5.64
C LEU A 225 -2.90 -4.56 5.85
N ALA A 226 -3.45 -5.18 4.79
CA ALA A 226 -4.71 -5.92 4.86
C ALA A 226 -4.62 -7.08 5.87
N PHE A 227 -3.50 -7.80 5.89
CA PHE A 227 -3.24 -8.86 6.86
C PHE A 227 -3.28 -8.34 8.31
N ASN A 228 -2.60 -7.22 8.61
CA ASN A 228 -2.61 -6.64 9.96
C ASN A 228 -4.02 -6.20 10.37
N ILE A 229 -4.79 -5.62 9.45
CA ILE A 229 -6.19 -5.25 9.66
C ILE A 229 -7.04 -6.49 9.98
N ALA A 230 -6.95 -7.53 9.15
CA ALA A 230 -7.73 -8.76 9.32
C ALA A 230 -7.35 -9.52 10.59
N ARG A 231 -6.05 -9.61 10.90
CA ARG A 231 -5.54 -10.26 12.10
C ARG A 231 -6.06 -9.59 13.37
N ARG A 232 -6.06 -8.25 13.43
CA ARG A 232 -6.59 -7.53 14.58
C ARG A 232 -8.07 -7.85 14.82
N LEU A 233 -8.87 -7.94 13.75
CA LEU A 233 -10.27 -8.35 13.85
C LEU A 233 -10.40 -9.81 14.31
N GLN A 234 -9.57 -10.69 13.78
CA GLN A 234 -9.57 -12.12 14.15
C GLN A 234 -9.20 -12.33 15.63
N ASP A 235 -8.15 -11.65 16.09
CA ASP A 235 -7.68 -11.77 17.48
C ASP A 235 -8.76 -11.32 18.48
N ASN A 236 -9.64 -10.38 18.10
CA ASN A 236 -10.71 -9.86 18.93
C ASN A 236 -12.09 -10.42 18.56
N TRP A 237 -12.17 -11.43 17.70
CA TRP A 237 -13.43 -11.92 17.13
C TRP A 237 -14.47 -12.32 18.18
N THR A 238 -14.07 -13.13 19.14
CA THR A 238 -14.97 -13.60 20.21
C THR A 238 -15.46 -12.47 21.12
N MET A 239 -14.66 -11.42 21.30
CA MET A 239 -15.06 -10.25 22.06
C MET A 239 -16.16 -9.46 21.34
N TYR A 240 -16.08 -9.36 20.01
CA TYR A 240 -17.09 -8.65 19.24
C TYR A 240 -18.37 -9.45 19.04
N PHE A 241 -18.25 -10.73 18.70
CA PHE A 241 -19.37 -11.53 18.19
C PHE A 241 -19.80 -12.69 19.11
N GLY A 242 -19.10 -12.92 20.20
CA GLY A 242 -19.27 -14.12 21.02
C GLY A 242 -18.63 -15.37 20.40
N GLY A 243 -18.66 -16.46 21.11
CA GLY A 243 -18.15 -17.76 20.66
C GLY A 243 -19.28 -18.66 20.17
#